data_35e1aa506675a870a4a9cefc63de3551
#
_entry.id   35e1aa506675a870a4a9cefc63de3551
#
_cell.length_a   1.000
_cell.length_b   1.000
_cell.length_c   1.000
_cell.angle_alpha   90.00
_cell.angle_beta   90.00
_cell.angle_gamma   90.00
#
_symmetry.space_group_name_H-M   'P 1'
#
loop_
_entity.id
_entity.type
_entity.pdbx_description
1 polymer ?
#
loop_
_entity_poly.entity_id
_entity_poly.type
_entity_poly.pdbx_seq_one_letter_code
_entity_poly.pdbx_strand_id
1 'polypeptide(L)'
;MRGKSTFMENDYIRYSKRKAWPICGILLLSLLFFGAAAYCIAYATHHMALELQLLGGKELQVEYGEQFHDPGYRVVLRGDDFFTNGIEIDINAIVTGQVTGEKLGRYVINYCVRWMGMEADAVRLVQVADTVQPTITLVPDSPDLQPTPQYQEAGFSAFDNYDGDITAQVKRVEEPGKVTYTVLDSSGNLASVERKIPLFDDYPPSLSLVGSNQLEIPLGEAFQEPGYTASD
;
A
#
# COMPACT_ATOMS: atom_id res chain seq x y z
N MET A 1 -20.12 47.03 96.25
CA MET A 1 -19.22 46.43 95.25
C MET A 1 -20.05 45.81 94.17
N ARG A 2 -20.32 46.55 93.15
CA ARG A 2 -21.01 46.10 91.91
C ARG A 2 -20.23 46.62 90.71
N GLY A 3 -19.99 45.75 89.78
CA GLY A 3 -19.58 46.15 88.43
C GLY A 3 -18.28 45.61 88.00
N LYS A 4 -18.30 44.49 87.22
CA LYS A 4 -17.36 44.12 86.12
C LYS A 4 -17.70 42.71 85.61
N SER A 5 -18.76 42.56 84.81
CA SER A 5 -18.95 41.32 84.06
C SER A 5 -19.65 41.47 82.68
N THR A 6 -20.00 42.71 82.30
CA THR A 6 -20.80 42.94 81.08
C THR A 6 -19.98 43.37 79.85
N PHE A 7 -18.66 43.57 80.00
CA PHE A 7 -17.86 44.12 78.87
C PHE A 7 -17.12 43.07 77.99
N MET A 8 -16.90 41.84 78.46
CA MET A 8 -16.19 40.83 77.70
C MET A 8 -17.06 39.99 76.78
N GLU A 9 -18.36 39.84 77.09
CA GLU A 9 -19.22 38.96 76.27
C GLU A 9 -19.62 39.57 74.93
N ASN A 10 -19.71 40.89 74.86
CA ASN A 10 -20.05 41.58 73.60
C ASN A 10 -18.89 41.63 72.57
N ASP A 11 -17.64 41.66 73.01
CA ASP A 11 -16.49 41.71 72.14
C ASP A 11 -16.19 40.33 71.49
N TYR A 12 -16.49 39.25 72.23
CA TYR A 12 -16.28 37.88 71.67
C TYR A 12 -17.33 37.54 70.58
N ILE A 13 -18.54 37.96 70.73
CA ILE A 13 -19.62 37.79 69.78
C ILE A 13 -19.36 38.66 68.51
N ARG A 14 -18.82 39.85 68.69
CA ARG A 14 -18.45 40.71 67.57
C ARG A 14 -17.25 40.14 66.71
N TYR A 15 -16.33 39.49 67.37
CA TYR A 15 -15.16 38.90 66.65
C TYR A 15 -15.54 37.64 65.89
N SER A 16 -16.42 36.80 66.35
CA SER A 16 -16.91 35.60 65.65
C SER A 16 -17.77 35.94 64.42
N LYS A 17 -18.59 37.00 64.47
CA LYS A 17 -19.39 37.43 63.31
C LYS A 17 -18.58 38.02 62.15
N ARG A 18 -17.41 38.61 62.43
CA ARG A 18 -16.56 39.18 61.39
C ARG A 18 -15.74 38.11 60.56
N LYS A 19 -15.44 36.94 61.13
CA LYS A 19 -14.70 35.89 60.48
C LYS A 19 -15.55 34.98 59.61
N ALA A 20 -16.83 34.87 59.82
CA ALA A 20 -17.72 33.98 59.08
C ALA A 20 -18.06 34.51 57.65
N TRP A 21 -18.15 35.83 57.51
CA TRP A 21 -18.57 36.45 56.23
C TRP A 21 -17.57 36.23 55.03
N PRO A 22 -16.22 36.35 55.15
CA PRO A 22 -15.33 36.06 54.08
C PRO A 22 -15.30 34.56 53.72
N ILE A 23 -15.48 33.67 54.69
CA ILE A 23 -15.54 32.22 54.47
C ILE A 23 -16.78 31.84 53.67
N CYS A 24 -17.96 32.38 54.05
CA CYS A 24 -19.19 32.19 53.30
C CYS A 24 -19.11 32.76 51.88
N GLY A 25 -18.46 33.91 51.69
CA GLY A 25 -18.24 34.50 50.37
C GLY A 25 -17.32 33.64 49.46
N ILE A 26 -16.25 33.09 50.03
CA ILE A 26 -15.33 32.18 49.30
C ILE A 26 -16.04 30.89 48.91
N LEU A 27 -16.86 30.31 49.83
CA LEU A 27 -17.64 29.10 49.52
C LEU A 27 -18.69 29.37 48.44
N LEU A 28 -19.35 30.51 48.44
CA LEU A 28 -20.33 30.87 47.43
C LEU A 28 -19.68 31.09 46.06
N LEU A 29 -18.51 31.75 45.99
CA LEU A 29 -17.74 31.94 44.78
C LEU A 29 -17.22 30.61 44.22
N SER A 30 -16.77 29.70 45.09
CA SER A 30 -16.36 28.36 44.64
C SER A 30 -17.52 27.56 44.05
N LEU A 31 -18.69 27.60 44.67
CA LEU A 31 -19.92 26.94 44.21
C LEU A 31 -20.38 27.49 42.86
N LEU A 32 -20.31 28.82 42.66
CA LEU A 32 -20.58 29.45 41.36
C LEU A 32 -19.57 29.08 40.31
N PHE A 33 -18.28 29.00 40.66
CA PHE A 33 -17.23 28.59 39.73
C PHE A 33 -17.41 27.12 39.29
N PHE A 34 -17.63 26.19 40.22
CA PHE A 34 -17.91 24.81 39.92
C PHE A 34 -19.22 24.61 39.15
N GLY A 35 -20.26 25.36 39.47
CA GLY A 35 -21.54 25.38 38.74
C GLY A 35 -21.37 25.86 37.30
N ALA A 36 -20.62 26.96 37.11
CA ALA A 36 -20.31 27.46 35.76
C ALA A 36 -19.44 26.46 34.94
N ALA A 37 -18.46 25.86 35.59
CA ALA A 37 -17.63 24.84 34.94
C ALA A 37 -18.45 23.61 34.51
N ALA A 38 -19.33 23.11 35.39
CA ALA A 38 -20.23 22.00 35.08
C ALA A 38 -21.22 22.36 33.96
N TYR A 39 -21.74 23.58 33.95
CA TYR A 39 -22.59 24.08 32.88
C TYR A 39 -21.84 24.16 31.54
N CYS A 40 -20.62 24.69 31.53
CA CYS A 40 -19.78 24.75 30.30
C CYS A 40 -19.49 23.35 29.77
N ILE A 41 -19.18 22.38 30.63
CA ILE A 41 -18.95 20.98 30.22
C ILE A 41 -20.23 20.40 29.65
N ALA A 42 -21.36 20.55 30.29
CA ALA A 42 -22.66 20.07 29.82
C ALA A 42 -23.05 20.72 28.49
N TYR A 43 -22.80 22.02 28.32
CA TYR A 43 -23.03 22.75 27.09
C TYR A 43 -22.15 22.21 25.97
N ALA A 44 -20.85 22.02 26.22
CA ALA A 44 -19.91 21.48 25.25
C ALA A 44 -20.30 20.07 24.78
N THR A 45 -20.74 19.20 25.69
CA THR A 45 -21.17 17.83 25.33
C THR A 45 -22.47 17.79 24.54
N HIS A 46 -23.32 18.81 24.60
CA HIS A 46 -24.57 18.89 23.86
C HIS A 46 -24.42 19.58 22.49
N HIS A 47 -23.51 20.55 22.38
CA HIS A 47 -23.39 21.40 21.19
C HIS A 47 -22.10 21.21 20.40
N MET A 48 -21.20 20.35 20.87
CA MET A 48 -19.92 20.06 20.23
C MET A 48 -19.75 18.56 20.08
N ALA A 49 -19.08 18.17 18.98
CA ALA A 49 -18.68 16.80 18.71
C ALA A 49 -17.20 16.75 18.31
N LEU A 50 -16.53 15.67 18.64
CA LEU A 50 -15.21 15.37 18.09
C LEU A 50 -15.37 14.66 16.75
N GLU A 51 -14.58 15.04 15.78
CA GLU A 51 -14.40 14.34 14.52
C GLU A 51 -12.94 13.92 14.41
N LEU A 52 -12.70 12.61 14.21
CA LEU A 52 -11.39 12.06 13.94
C LEU A 52 -11.25 11.81 12.45
N GLN A 53 -10.35 12.57 11.80
CA GLN A 53 -10.10 12.49 10.37
C GLN A 53 -8.77 11.79 10.12
N LEU A 54 -8.81 10.66 9.39
CA LEU A 54 -7.61 9.91 9.01
C LEU A 54 -6.89 10.63 7.85
N LEU A 55 -5.59 10.84 8.01
CA LEU A 55 -4.72 11.33 6.94
C LEU A 55 -4.38 10.20 5.97
N GLY A 56 -4.27 10.49 4.67
CA GLY A 56 -3.97 9.48 3.66
C GLY A 56 -5.11 8.54 3.27
N GLY A 57 -6.29 8.66 3.94
CA GLY A 57 -7.46 7.85 3.64
C GLY A 57 -7.73 6.73 4.63
N LYS A 58 -8.88 6.08 4.44
CA LYS A 58 -9.35 4.98 5.30
C LYS A 58 -8.86 3.61 4.85
N GLU A 59 -8.56 3.48 3.56
CA GLU A 59 -8.07 2.24 2.95
C GLU A 59 -6.71 2.52 2.33
N LEU A 60 -5.73 1.73 2.71
CA LEU A 60 -4.35 1.83 2.22
C LEU A 60 -3.89 0.45 1.75
N GLN A 61 -3.00 0.45 0.77
CA GLN A 61 -2.31 -0.76 0.30
C GLN A 61 -0.82 -0.61 0.55
N VAL A 62 -0.19 -1.71 0.93
CA VAL A 62 1.25 -1.83 1.19
C VAL A 62 1.74 -3.06 0.47
N GLU A 63 2.90 -2.96 -0.17
CA GLU A 63 3.55 -4.08 -0.83
C GLU A 63 4.12 -5.07 0.20
N TYR A 64 4.08 -6.35 -0.12
CA TYR A 64 4.73 -7.39 0.69
C TYR A 64 6.23 -7.09 0.87
N GLY A 65 6.71 -7.21 2.10
CA GLY A 65 8.08 -6.90 2.48
C GLY A 65 8.35 -5.43 2.80
N GLU A 66 7.40 -4.51 2.51
CA GLU A 66 7.54 -3.11 2.86
C GLU A 66 7.06 -2.81 4.28
N GLN A 67 7.72 -1.84 4.92
CA GLN A 67 7.29 -1.36 6.23
C GLN A 67 6.12 -0.39 6.09
N PHE A 68 5.01 -0.70 6.76
CA PHE A 68 3.90 0.23 6.83
C PHE A 68 4.24 1.45 7.69
N HIS A 69 3.99 2.65 7.14
CA HIS A 69 4.06 3.91 7.85
C HIS A 69 2.66 4.52 7.90
N ASP A 70 2.11 4.63 9.10
CA ASP A 70 0.80 5.24 9.30
C ASP A 70 0.87 6.74 9.00
N PRO A 71 0.07 7.28 8.04
CA PRO A 71 0.02 8.71 7.76
C PRO A 71 -0.53 9.54 8.92
N GLY A 72 -1.13 8.88 9.93
CA GLY A 72 -1.68 9.54 11.11
C GLY A 72 -3.12 10.02 10.95
N TYR A 73 -3.50 10.91 11.84
CA TYR A 73 -4.86 11.46 11.94
C TYR A 73 -4.79 12.91 12.42
N ARG A 74 -5.92 13.60 12.35
CA ARG A 74 -6.17 14.86 13.03
C ARG A 74 -7.52 14.82 13.73
N VAL A 75 -7.64 15.56 14.84
CA VAL A 75 -8.88 15.67 15.60
C VAL A 75 -9.44 17.07 15.43
N VAL A 76 -10.71 17.15 15.05
CA VAL A 76 -11.40 18.40 14.79
C VAL A 76 -12.62 18.50 15.70
N LEU A 77 -12.74 19.63 16.37
CA LEU A 77 -13.94 19.97 17.12
C LEU A 77 -15.00 20.51 16.15
N ARG A 78 -16.18 19.92 16.16
CA ARG A 78 -17.37 20.38 15.44
C ARG A 78 -18.35 20.97 16.42
N GLY A 79 -18.63 22.25 16.28
CA GLY A 79 -19.65 22.96 17.05
C GLY A 79 -20.72 23.55 16.15
N ASP A 80 -21.83 23.94 16.73
CA ASP A 80 -22.98 24.51 16.01
C ASP A 80 -22.74 25.98 15.60
N ASP A 81 -21.75 26.64 16.19
CA ASP A 81 -21.43 28.04 15.90
C ASP A 81 -20.10 28.22 15.16
N PHE A 82 -19.95 29.40 14.56
CA PHE A 82 -18.77 29.75 13.76
C PHE A 82 -17.45 29.68 14.54
N PHE A 83 -17.47 29.92 15.84
CA PHE A 83 -16.25 29.98 16.67
C PHE A 83 -15.78 28.59 17.14
N THR A 84 -16.68 27.61 17.16
CA THR A 84 -16.37 26.26 17.65
C THR A 84 -16.28 25.21 16.55
N ASN A 85 -16.72 25.55 15.33
CA ASN A 85 -16.71 24.61 14.22
C ASN A 85 -15.37 24.59 13.47
N GLY A 86 -14.73 23.44 13.37
CA GLY A 86 -13.53 23.23 12.58
C GLY A 86 -12.21 23.55 13.30
N ILE A 87 -12.22 23.63 14.63
CA ILE A 87 -11.00 23.84 15.42
C ILE A 87 -10.23 22.52 15.49
N GLU A 88 -9.00 22.51 15.00
CA GLU A 88 -8.09 21.38 15.18
C GLU A 88 -7.56 21.36 16.63
N ILE A 89 -7.60 20.18 17.25
CA ILE A 89 -7.18 19.97 18.63
C ILE A 89 -6.03 18.97 18.64
N ASP A 90 -4.93 19.33 19.30
CA ASP A 90 -3.78 18.46 19.48
C ASP A 90 -4.04 17.47 20.63
N ILE A 91 -4.62 16.33 20.30
CA ILE A 91 -4.94 15.25 21.25
C ILE A 91 -4.45 13.92 20.68
N ASN A 92 -3.81 13.12 21.52
CA ASN A 92 -3.36 11.80 21.15
C ASN A 92 -4.51 10.79 21.19
N ALA A 93 -4.70 10.07 20.07
CA ALA A 93 -5.60 8.93 20.02
C ALA A 93 -4.96 7.69 20.67
N ILE A 94 -5.81 6.85 21.23
CA ILE A 94 -5.45 5.47 21.53
C ILE A 94 -5.50 4.72 20.22
N VAL A 95 -4.33 4.27 19.75
CA VAL A 95 -4.20 3.50 18.49
C VAL A 95 -3.99 2.04 18.83
N THR A 96 -4.81 1.16 18.25
CA THR A 96 -4.71 -0.29 18.43
C THR A 96 -4.72 -1.00 17.09
N GLY A 97 -3.95 -2.06 16.97
CA GLY A 97 -3.70 -2.79 15.74
C GLY A 97 -2.27 -2.60 15.26
N GLN A 98 -1.74 -3.60 14.59
CA GLN A 98 -0.40 -3.56 14.00
C GLN A 98 -0.47 -4.12 12.58
N VAL A 99 0.27 -3.50 11.68
CA VAL A 99 0.46 -3.97 10.31
C VAL A 99 1.88 -4.48 10.19
N THR A 100 2.01 -5.75 9.82
CA THR A 100 3.30 -6.35 9.46
C THR A 100 3.32 -6.52 7.95
N GLY A 101 4.32 -5.95 7.26
CA GLY A 101 4.49 -6.13 5.82
C GLY A 101 4.87 -7.56 5.41
N GLU A 102 5.19 -8.42 6.37
CA GLU A 102 5.71 -9.78 6.16
C GLU A 102 4.63 -10.84 5.89
N LYS A 103 3.37 -10.47 5.93
CA LYS A 103 2.27 -11.41 5.70
C LYS A 103 1.14 -10.75 4.92
N LEU A 104 0.75 -11.39 3.81
CA LEU A 104 -0.40 -10.96 3.02
C LEU A 104 -1.69 -11.02 3.84
N GLY A 105 -2.55 -10.02 3.65
CA GLY A 105 -3.85 -9.98 4.29
C GLY A 105 -4.36 -8.60 4.59
N ARG A 106 -5.51 -8.54 5.25
CA ARG A 106 -6.16 -7.30 5.69
C ARG A 106 -5.89 -7.06 7.17
N TYR A 107 -5.44 -5.87 7.47
CA TYR A 107 -5.15 -5.40 8.82
C TYR A 107 -6.06 -4.24 9.17
N VAL A 108 -6.41 -4.16 10.46
CA VAL A 108 -7.30 -3.12 10.98
C VAL A 108 -6.56 -2.33 12.03
N ILE A 109 -6.55 -1.00 11.87
CA ILE A 109 -6.04 -0.07 12.87
C ILE A 109 -7.23 0.74 13.38
N ASN A 110 -7.45 0.70 14.68
CA ASN A 110 -8.51 1.45 15.34
C ASN A 110 -7.91 2.65 16.06
N TYR A 111 -8.55 3.79 15.91
CA TYR A 111 -8.21 5.05 16.55
C TYR A 111 -9.38 5.46 17.42
N CYS A 112 -9.13 5.80 18.68
CA CYS A 112 -10.13 6.29 19.60
C CYS A 112 -9.59 7.53 20.32
N VAL A 113 -10.35 8.59 20.34
CA VAL A 113 -10.04 9.84 21.04
C VAL A 113 -11.15 10.15 22.03
N ARG A 114 -10.77 10.49 23.27
CA ARG A 114 -11.70 10.93 24.31
C ARG A 114 -11.25 12.28 24.86
N TRP A 115 -12.15 13.24 24.89
CA TRP A 115 -11.87 14.57 25.40
C TRP A 115 -13.13 15.24 25.95
N MET A 116 -13.08 15.75 27.20
CA MET A 116 -14.17 16.44 27.86
C MET A 116 -15.53 15.72 27.82
N GLY A 117 -15.52 14.38 27.91
CA GLY A 117 -16.75 13.57 27.83
C GLY A 117 -17.24 13.25 26.42
N MET A 118 -16.56 13.78 25.37
CA MET A 118 -16.80 13.43 23.97
C MET A 118 -15.88 12.31 23.54
N GLU A 119 -16.32 11.52 22.55
CA GLU A 119 -15.57 10.41 21.99
C GLU A 119 -15.67 10.43 20.46
N ALA A 120 -14.58 10.11 19.77
CA ALA A 120 -14.55 9.91 18.33
C ALA A 120 -13.68 8.72 17.97
N ASP A 121 -14.20 7.88 17.10
CA ASP A 121 -13.53 6.68 16.62
C ASP A 121 -13.32 6.74 15.10
N ALA A 122 -12.25 6.13 14.63
CA ALA A 122 -12.01 5.88 13.22
C ALA A 122 -11.31 4.54 13.03
N VAL A 123 -11.53 3.93 11.86
CA VAL A 123 -10.93 2.66 11.49
C VAL A 123 -10.21 2.83 10.17
N ARG A 124 -8.96 2.35 10.12
CA ARG A 124 -8.17 2.25 8.89
C ARG A 124 -8.00 0.78 8.53
N LEU A 125 -8.27 0.46 7.28
CA LEU A 125 -8.01 -0.83 6.68
C LEU A 125 -6.71 -0.76 5.89
N VAL A 126 -5.80 -1.69 6.15
CA VAL A 126 -4.53 -1.78 5.41
C VAL A 126 -4.46 -3.16 4.77
N GLN A 127 -4.39 -3.17 3.43
CA GLN A 127 -4.21 -4.39 2.66
C GLN A 127 -2.72 -4.57 2.37
N VAL A 128 -2.10 -5.62 2.93
CA VAL A 128 -0.78 -6.07 2.49
C VAL A 128 -0.99 -7.03 1.33
N ALA A 129 -0.47 -6.67 0.17
CA ALA A 129 -0.62 -7.42 -1.08
C ALA A 129 0.75 -7.58 -1.73
N ASP A 130 0.89 -8.61 -2.52
CA ASP A 130 2.00 -8.77 -3.44
C ASP A 130 1.51 -8.39 -4.84
N THR A 131 2.11 -7.35 -5.40
CA THR A 131 1.77 -6.83 -6.74
C THR A 131 3.00 -6.78 -7.65
N VAL A 132 4.13 -7.27 -7.17
CA VAL A 132 5.38 -7.36 -7.91
C VAL A 132 5.33 -8.57 -8.84
N GLN A 133 5.68 -8.35 -10.10
CA GLN A 133 5.77 -9.44 -11.06
C GLN A 133 7.03 -10.28 -10.82
N PRO A 134 6.98 -11.60 -11.01
CA PRO A 134 8.16 -12.45 -11.00
C PRO A 134 9.21 -12.00 -12.01
N THR A 135 10.46 -12.29 -11.74
CA THR A 135 11.58 -12.05 -12.66
C THR A 135 12.04 -13.36 -13.26
N ILE A 136 11.97 -13.46 -14.61
CA ILE A 136 12.52 -14.59 -15.35
C ILE A 136 13.92 -14.20 -15.84
N THR A 137 14.92 -14.98 -15.48
CA THR A 137 16.32 -14.81 -15.90
C THR A 137 16.71 -15.94 -16.83
N LEU A 138 17.12 -15.60 -18.05
CA LEU A 138 17.59 -16.57 -19.04
C LEU A 138 19.10 -16.74 -18.94
N VAL A 139 19.58 -17.97 -18.89
CA VAL A 139 21.02 -18.27 -19.09
C VAL A 139 21.37 -17.96 -20.53
N PRO A 140 22.40 -17.16 -20.82
CA PRO A 140 22.78 -16.85 -22.18
C PRO A 140 23.13 -18.13 -22.97
N ASP A 141 22.70 -18.20 -24.24
CA ASP A 141 23.15 -19.25 -25.15
C ASP A 141 24.63 -19.09 -25.55
N SER A 142 25.23 -20.15 -26.07
CA SER A 142 26.55 -20.06 -26.68
C SER A 142 26.56 -19.03 -27.81
N PRO A 143 27.58 -18.15 -27.92
CA PRO A 143 27.70 -17.24 -29.04
C PRO A 143 27.78 -17.97 -30.43
N ASP A 144 28.21 -19.22 -30.40
CA ASP A 144 28.38 -20.07 -31.61
C ASP A 144 27.20 -21.04 -31.78
N LEU A 145 26.03 -20.74 -31.21
CA LEU A 145 24.84 -21.59 -31.33
C LEU A 145 24.43 -21.73 -32.78
N GLN A 146 24.55 -22.96 -33.29
CA GLN A 146 24.18 -23.30 -34.68
C GLN A 146 22.70 -23.70 -34.75
N PRO A 147 22.00 -23.42 -35.86
CA PRO A 147 20.67 -23.95 -36.10
C PRO A 147 20.68 -25.48 -36.02
N THR A 148 19.78 -26.04 -35.24
CA THR A 148 19.58 -27.48 -35.09
C THR A 148 18.09 -27.81 -35.15
N PRO A 149 17.73 -29.05 -35.61
CA PRO A 149 16.33 -29.47 -35.66
C PRO A 149 15.63 -29.41 -34.31
N GLN A 150 16.40 -29.50 -33.23
CA GLN A 150 15.89 -29.44 -31.84
C GLN A 150 16.78 -28.51 -31.04
N TYR A 151 16.20 -27.39 -30.62
CA TYR A 151 16.87 -26.41 -29.76
C TYR A 151 17.22 -27.01 -28.41
N GLN A 152 18.47 -26.88 -27.98
CA GLN A 152 18.93 -27.26 -26.64
C GLN A 152 18.91 -26.05 -25.72
N GLU A 153 18.09 -26.14 -24.70
CA GLU A 153 17.92 -25.09 -23.72
C GLU A 153 19.19 -24.85 -22.88
N ALA A 154 19.69 -23.60 -22.85
CA ALA A 154 20.81 -23.22 -22.00
C ALA A 154 20.46 -23.12 -20.55
N GLY A 155 19.18 -22.90 -20.26
CA GLY A 155 18.63 -22.79 -18.93
C GLY A 155 17.93 -21.45 -18.67
N PHE A 156 17.14 -21.44 -17.61
CA PHE A 156 16.45 -20.27 -17.09
C PHE A 156 16.17 -20.46 -15.60
N SER A 157 15.83 -19.36 -14.92
CA SER A 157 15.30 -19.36 -13.56
C SER A 157 14.20 -18.32 -13.42
N ALA A 158 13.30 -18.50 -12.48
CA ALA A 158 12.29 -17.51 -12.13
C ALA A 158 12.22 -17.34 -10.63
N PHE A 159 12.19 -16.09 -10.19
CA PHE A 159 12.15 -15.71 -8.78
C PHE A 159 11.13 -14.61 -8.56
N ASP A 160 10.41 -14.72 -7.45
CA ASP A 160 9.43 -13.76 -6.99
C ASP A 160 9.73 -13.31 -5.57
N ASN A 161 9.34 -12.08 -5.22
CA ASN A 161 9.62 -11.51 -3.89
C ASN A 161 8.83 -12.20 -2.76
N TYR A 162 7.63 -12.71 -3.06
CA TYR A 162 6.78 -13.42 -2.10
C TYR A 162 6.92 -14.94 -2.19
N ASP A 163 6.81 -15.49 -3.40
CA ASP A 163 6.81 -16.96 -3.65
C ASP A 163 8.23 -17.57 -3.67
N GLY A 164 9.27 -16.72 -3.80
CA GLY A 164 10.65 -17.19 -3.90
C GLY A 164 10.97 -17.82 -5.25
N ASP A 165 11.61 -18.99 -5.24
CA ASP A 165 11.96 -19.72 -6.47
C ASP A 165 10.74 -20.44 -7.06
N ILE A 166 10.25 -19.92 -8.19
CA ILE A 166 9.12 -20.46 -8.95
C ILE A 166 9.54 -20.98 -10.32
N THR A 167 10.82 -21.31 -10.51
CA THR A 167 11.38 -21.82 -11.78
C THR A 167 10.60 -23.02 -12.33
N ALA A 168 10.14 -23.92 -11.44
CA ALA A 168 9.37 -25.09 -11.82
C ALA A 168 7.96 -24.78 -12.39
N GLN A 169 7.47 -23.57 -12.18
CA GLN A 169 6.14 -23.13 -12.66
C GLN A 169 6.20 -22.44 -14.02
N VAL A 170 7.43 -22.18 -14.56
CA VAL A 170 7.61 -21.54 -15.86
C VAL A 170 7.06 -22.42 -16.97
N LYS A 171 6.16 -21.87 -17.76
CA LYS A 171 5.67 -22.46 -19.00
C LYS A 171 6.56 -22.00 -20.14
N ARG A 172 7.06 -22.97 -20.91
CA ARG A 172 7.92 -22.78 -22.07
C ARG A 172 7.14 -23.16 -23.34
N VAL A 173 7.11 -22.25 -24.31
CA VAL A 173 6.53 -22.49 -25.63
C VAL A 173 7.57 -22.18 -26.68
N GLU A 174 7.89 -23.17 -27.54
CA GLU A 174 8.82 -23.04 -28.63
C GLU A 174 8.07 -22.81 -29.94
N GLU A 175 8.49 -21.79 -30.67
CA GLU A 175 7.99 -21.43 -31.99
C GLU A 175 9.21 -21.24 -32.91
N PRO A 176 9.04 -21.31 -34.25
CA PRO A 176 10.12 -21.04 -35.17
C PRO A 176 10.81 -19.69 -34.86
N GLY A 177 12.11 -19.74 -34.57
CA GLY A 177 12.92 -18.56 -34.30
C GLY A 177 12.84 -17.98 -32.90
N LYS A 178 11.98 -18.51 -31.99
CA LYS A 178 11.89 -18.03 -30.62
C LYS A 178 11.37 -19.06 -29.64
N VAL A 179 11.71 -18.85 -28.36
CA VAL A 179 11.10 -19.55 -27.22
C VAL A 179 10.53 -18.50 -26.28
N THR A 180 9.27 -18.65 -25.90
CA THR A 180 8.58 -17.78 -24.94
C THR A 180 8.47 -18.50 -23.61
N TYR A 181 8.88 -17.81 -22.54
CA TYR A 181 8.79 -18.26 -21.15
C TYR A 181 7.77 -17.40 -20.43
N THR A 182 6.83 -18.02 -19.73
CA THR A 182 5.81 -17.33 -18.96
C THR A 182 5.69 -17.96 -17.60
N VAL A 183 5.49 -17.14 -16.56
CA VAL A 183 5.21 -17.60 -15.20
C VAL A 183 4.19 -16.70 -14.54
N LEU A 184 3.32 -17.29 -13.75
CA LEU A 184 2.32 -16.61 -12.91
C LEU A 184 2.66 -16.96 -11.47
N ASP A 185 2.78 -15.94 -10.60
CA ASP A 185 2.94 -16.17 -9.17
C ASP A 185 1.62 -16.57 -8.50
N SER A 186 1.65 -16.82 -7.20
CA SER A 186 0.45 -17.17 -6.42
C SER A 186 -0.51 -16.00 -6.21
N SER A 187 -0.03 -14.76 -6.38
CA SER A 187 -0.80 -13.52 -6.25
C SER A 187 -1.50 -13.12 -7.55
N GLY A 188 -1.12 -13.73 -8.68
CA GLY A 188 -1.70 -13.49 -9.99
C GLY A 188 -0.91 -12.52 -10.86
N ASN A 189 0.33 -12.17 -10.50
CA ASN A 189 1.19 -11.33 -11.33
C ASN A 189 1.89 -12.17 -12.39
N LEU A 190 1.85 -11.72 -13.65
CA LEU A 190 2.36 -12.44 -14.81
C LEU A 190 3.67 -11.84 -15.29
N ALA A 191 4.69 -12.70 -15.49
CA ALA A 191 5.91 -12.35 -16.19
C ALA A 191 6.05 -13.14 -17.48
N SER A 192 6.66 -12.52 -18.51
CA SER A 192 6.95 -13.14 -19.78
C SER A 192 8.27 -12.63 -20.36
N VAL A 193 9.07 -13.53 -20.91
CA VAL A 193 10.31 -13.19 -21.61
C VAL A 193 10.47 -14.06 -22.84
N GLU A 194 11.06 -13.52 -23.89
CA GLU A 194 11.34 -14.24 -25.13
C GLU A 194 12.84 -14.42 -25.32
N ARG A 195 13.24 -15.62 -25.81
CA ARG A 195 14.57 -15.93 -26.29
C ARG A 195 14.50 -16.12 -27.81
N LYS A 196 15.34 -15.41 -28.54
CA LYS A 196 15.51 -15.65 -29.98
C LYS A 196 16.44 -16.83 -30.20
N ILE A 197 16.03 -17.77 -31.02
CA ILE A 197 16.83 -18.95 -31.41
C ILE A 197 17.07 -18.94 -32.90
N PRO A 198 18.20 -19.53 -33.39
CA PRO A 198 18.44 -19.66 -34.82
C PRO A 198 17.37 -20.52 -35.49
N LEU A 199 16.88 -20.08 -36.65
CA LEU A 199 15.97 -20.87 -37.45
C LEU A 199 16.73 -22.03 -38.08
N PHE A 200 16.18 -23.24 -37.91
CA PHE A 200 16.65 -24.41 -38.61
C PHE A 200 15.86 -24.54 -39.89
N ASP A 201 16.58 -24.61 -41.01
CA ASP A 201 16.03 -24.84 -42.35
C ASP A 201 16.52 -26.19 -42.86
N ASP A 202 15.63 -27.13 -43.13
CA ASP A 202 15.87 -28.46 -43.64
C ASP A 202 15.34 -28.65 -45.07
N TYR A 203 14.83 -27.57 -45.66
CA TYR A 203 14.40 -27.62 -47.05
C TYR A 203 15.59 -27.52 -48.00
N PRO A 204 15.85 -28.55 -48.83
CA PRO A 204 16.90 -28.45 -49.81
C PRO A 204 16.53 -27.44 -50.90
N PRO A 205 17.51 -26.67 -51.41
CA PRO A 205 17.24 -25.77 -52.50
C PRO A 205 16.76 -26.54 -53.75
N SER A 206 15.83 -25.95 -54.44
CA SER A 206 15.30 -26.50 -55.69
C SER A 206 16.07 -25.94 -56.90
N LEU A 207 16.42 -26.82 -57.83
CA LEU A 207 17.10 -26.47 -59.09
C LEU A 207 16.24 -26.90 -60.26
N SER A 208 15.97 -25.98 -61.16
CA SER A 208 15.25 -26.26 -62.41
C SER A 208 16.06 -25.79 -63.66
N LEU A 209 16.19 -26.64 -64.64
CA LEU A 209 16.78 -26.26 -65.89
C LEU A 209 15.81 -25.41 -66.72
N VAL A 210 16.28 -24.41 -67.41
CA VAL A 210 15.53 -23.66 -68.40
C VAL A 210 15.45 -24.44 -69.68
N GLY A 211 14.27 -24.84 -70.13
CA GLY A 211 14.05 -25.62 -71.34
C GLY A 211 13.99 -27.11 -71.05
N SER A 212 14.43 -27.90 -72.05
CA SER A 212 14.45 -29.36 -71.97
C SER A 212 15.74 -29.89 -71.33
N ASN A 213 15.60 -30.96 -70.52
CA ASN A 213 16.71 -31.66 -69.90
C ASN A 213 17.54 -32.51 -70.98
N GLN A 214 17.04 -32.58 -72.22
CA GLN A 214 17.72 -33.17 -73.33
C GLN A 214 17.68 -32.19 -74.51
N LEU A 215 18.84 -31.88 -75.03
CA LEU A 215 19.03 -31.00 -76.20
C LEU A 215 19.76 -31.72 -77.31
N GLU A 216 19.22 -31.58 -78.50
CA GLU A 216 19.89 -32.07 -79.75
C GLU A 216 20.56 -30.88 -80.42
N ILE A 217 21.84 -31.01 -80.74
CA ILE A 217 22.63 -29.99 -81.41
C ILE A 217 23.06 -30.55 -82.77
N PRO A 218 22.86 -29.80 -83.84
CA PRO A 218 23.38 -30.18 -85.15
C PRO A 218 24.91 -30.34 -85.17
N LEU A 219 25.39 -31.30 -85.93
CA LEU A 219 26.82 -31.52 -85.98
C LEU A 219 27.58 -30.28 -86.54
N GLY A 220 28.50 -29.77 -85.74
CA GLY A 220 29.31 -28.58 -86.03
C GLY A 220 28.84 -27.28 -85.44
N GLU A 221 27.67 -27.27 -84.76
CA GLU A 221 27.22 -26.12 -84.01
C GLU A 221 27.71 -26.10 -82.53
N ALA A 222 27.93 -24.91 -81.96
CA ALA A 222 28.39 -24.79 -80.63
C ALA A 222 27.18 -24.86 -79.63
N PHE A 223 27.33 -25.65 -78.57
CA PHE A 223 26.31 -25.68 -77.48
C PHE A 223 26.22 -24.35 -76.78
N GLN A 224 24.98 -23.85 -76.60
CA GLN A 224 24.67 -22.74 -75.75
C GLN A 224 23.78 -23.23 -74.63
N GLU A 225 24.22 -23.06 -73.39
CA GLU A 225 23.47 -23.40 -72.17
C GLU A 225 22.26 -22.52 -72.09
N PRO A 226 21.00 -23.07 -72.04
CA PRO A 226 19.79 -22.26 -71.84
C PRO A 226 19.65 -21.63 -70.45
N GLY A 227 20.42 -22.13 -69.49
CA GLY A 227 20.41 -21.64 -68.11
C GLY A 227 19.65 -22.54 -67.17
N TYR A 228 19.60 -22.06 -65.89
CA TYR A 228 18.88 -22.72 -64.83
C TYR A 228 18.28 -21.66 -63.88
N THR A 229 17.32 -22.06 -63.04
CA THR A 229 16.81 -21.29 -61.91
C THR A 229 17.02 -22.10 -60.66
N ALA A 230 17.46 -21.43 -59.58
CA ALA A 230 17.58 -22.00 -58.26
C ALA A 230 16.73 -21.17 -57.30
N SER A 231 16.03 -21.82 -56.37
CA SER A 231 15.28 -21.18 -55.27
C SER A 231 15.40 -22.00 -54.00
N ASP A 232 15.50 -21.29 -52.91
CA ASP A 232 15.55 -21.81 -51.56
C ASP A 232 14.48 -21.15 -50.72
#